data_bb5aba34bcb8975111e57751670c0537
#
_entry.id   bb5aba34bcb8975111e57751670c0537
#
_cell.length_a   1.000
_cell.length_b   1.000
_cell.length_c   1.000
_cell.angle_alpha   90.00
_cell.angle_beta   90.00
_cell.angle_gamma   90.00
#
_symmetry.space_group_name_H-M   'P 1'
#
loop_
_entity.id
_entity.type
_entity.pdbx_description
1 polymer ?
#
loop_
_entity_poly.entity_id
_entity_poly.type
_entity_poly.pdbx_seq_one_letter_code
_entity_poly.pdbx_strand_id
1 'polypeptide(L)'
;MKERILKSRFNNKIKALIYKRYQLMLESSDEDKQKYKEWLDWSLSIPEKSIDLFNGDNVLLNNLKELKKVMNKKLYGMKDVKERILEIVTGMFTNKESINRCMTLIGPPGVGKTVLAQCIAESLNLPFVQISLGGAKDSSFLRGHSSVYVGSKPGVIVNALKRLNCNNGIIYFDELDKIQNTPEGNEVKSTLLHILDYSQNNNFRDDYMPEIPIDLSNIFFILSLNSLNTDSDV
;
A
#
# COMPACT_ATOMS: atom_id res chain seq x y z
N MET A 1 -22.06 5.77 13.06
CA MET A 1 -20.80 6.55 13.10
C MET A 1 -20.17 6.52 14.49
N LYS A 2 -20.82 7.03 15.54
CA LYS A 2 -20.30 7.06 16.94
C LYS A 2 -19.76 5.69 17.40
N GLU A 3 -20.50 4.62 17.18
CA GLU A 3 -20.08 3.27 17.57
C GLU A 3 -18.83 2.79 16.82
N ARG A 4 -18.71 3.12 15.51
CA ARG A 4 -17.51 2.81 14.71
C ARG A 4 -16.27 3.53 15.27
N ILE A 5 -16.40 4.80 15.70
CA ILE A 5 -15.30 5.58 16.30
C ILE A 5 -14.84 4.91 17.60
N LEU A 6 -15.78 4.53 18.47
CA LEU A 6 -15.46 3.91 19.75
C LEU A 6 -14.82 2.53 19.60
N LYS A 7 -15.28 1.73 18.63
CA LYS A 7 -14.76 0.38 18.35
C LYS A 7 -13.46 0.37 17.54
N SER A 8 -13.07 1.51 16.94
CA SER A 8 -11.81 1.61 16.19
C SER A 8 -10.59 1.35 17.10
N ARG A 9 -9.48 0.89 16.53
CA ARG A 9 -8.23 0.65 17.28
C ARG A 9 -7.35 1.90 17.40
N PHE A 10 -7.79 3.02 16.88
CA PHE A 10 -7.09 4.28 17.05
C PHE A 10 -6.85 4.58 18.53
N ASN A 11 -5.73 5.21 18.83
CA ASN A 11 -5.45 5.68 20.18
C ASN A 11 -6.48 6.76 20.61
N ASN A 12 -6.59 6.99 21.90
CA ASN A 12 -7.59 7.91 22.46
C ASN A 12 -7.48 9.34 21.90
N LYS A 13 -6.26 9.81 21.57
CA LYS A 13 -6.04 11.13 20.99
C LYS A 13 -6.68 11.25 19.61
N ILE A 14 -6.48 10.25 18.75
CA ILE A 14 -7.07 10.20 17.40
C ILE A 14 -8.58 9.99 17.48
N LYS A 15 -9.06 9.11 18.37
CA LYS A 15 -10.50 8.95 18.62
C LYS A 15 -11.18 10.25 19.01
N ALA A 16 -10.56 11.02 19.92
CA ALA A 16 -11.09 12.32 20.34
C ALA A 16 -11.16 13.31 19.17
N LEU A 17 -10.15 13.34 18.31
CA LEU A 17 -10.12 14.17 17.10
C LEU A 17 -11.24 13.78 16.12
N ILE A 18 -11.39 12.49 15.84
CA ILE A 18 -12.44 11.98 14.94
C ILE A 18 -13.83 12.25 15.54
N TYR A 19 -13.96 12.09 16.86
CA TYR A 19 -15.22 12.38 17.55
C TYR A 19 -15.57 13.87 17.52
N LYS A 20 -14.58 14.76 17.69
CA LYS A 20 -14.79 16.20 17.53
C LYS A 20 -15.29 16.55 16.14
N ARG A 21 -14.70 15.99 15.07
CA ARG A 21 -15.20 16.19 13.70
C ARG A 21 -16.61 15.62 13.51
N TYR A 22 -16.94 14.50 14.17
CA TYR A 22 -18.30 13.97 14.18
C TYR A 22 -19.30 14.93 14.84
N GLN A 23 -18.94 15.60 15.93
CA GLN A 23 -19.80 16.63 16.56
C GLN A 23 -20.00 17.82 15.63
N LEU A 24 -18.92 18.33 15.03
CA LEU A 24 -18.99 19.41 14.04
C LEU A 24 -19.93 19.03 12.87
N MET A 25 -19.89 17.80 12.39
CA MET A 25 -20.80 17.30 11.36
C MET A 25 -22.27 17.41 11.78
N LEU A 26 -22.59 17.16 13.05
CA LEU A 26 -23.98 17.20 13.56
C LEU A 26 -24.50 18.65 13.66
N GLU A 27 -23.61 19.61 13.90
CA GLU A 27 -23.91 21.02 14.12
C GLU A 27 -23.81 21.88 12.85
N SER A 28 -23.26 21.32 11.75
CA SER A 28 -22.97 22.05 10.51
C SER A 28 -24.16 22.14 9.57
N SER A 29 -24.10 23.10 8.64
CA SER A 29 -24.99 23.21 7.48
C SER A 29 -24.89 21.97 6.57
N ASP A 30 -25.85 21.77 5.69
CA ASP A 30 -25.91 20.56 4.86
C ASP A 30 -24.69 20.40 3.94
N GLU A 31 -24.10 21.47 3.43
CA GLU A 31 -22.90 21.45 2.59
C GLU A 31 -21.67 20.99 3.38
N ASP A 32 -21.41 21.60 4.55
CA ASP A 32 -20.30 21.24 5.41
C ASP A 32 -20.47 19.85 6.02
N LYS A 33 -21.71 19.47 6.29
CA LYS A 33 -22.06 18.14 6.82
C LYS A 33 -21.61 17.02 5.88
N GLN A 34 -21.81 17.19 4.57
CA GLN A 34 -21.35 16.20 3.58
C GLN A 34 -19.83 16.07 3.60
N LYS A 35 -19.10 17.20 3.66
CA LYS A 35 -17.62 17.23 3.73
C LYS A 35 -17.09 16.50 4.97
N TYR A 36 -17.66 16.80 6.15
CA TYR A 36 -17.27 16.11 7.38
C TYR A 36 -17.60 14.62 7.33
N LYS A 37 -18.75 14.25 6.77
CA LYS A 37 -19.14 12.86 6.60
C LYS A 37 -18.16 12.09 5.71
N GLU A 38 -17.77 12.63 4.58
CA GLU A 38 -16.78 12.03 3.68
C GLU A 38 -15.43 11.84 4.38
N TRP A 39 -14.96 12.86 5.11
CA TRP A 39 -13.72 12.74 5.86
C TRP A 39 -13.79 11.65 6.94
N LEU A 40 -14.92 11.56 7.66
CA LEU A 40 -15.16 10.52 8.67
C LEU A 40 -15.21 9.12 8.03
N ASP A 41 -15.86 8.97 6.89
CA ASP A 41 -15.94 7.70 6.18
C ASP A 41 -14.57 7.25 5.66
N TRP A 42 -13.73 8.16 5.19
CA TRP A 42 -12.36 7.86 4.79
C TRP A 42 -11.51 7.48 5.99
N SER A 43 -11.50 8.28 7.06
CA SER A 43 -10.70 8.02 8.25
C SER A 43 -11.04 6.67 8.90
N LEU A 44 -12.33 6.33 8.97
CA LEU A 44 -12.80 5.05 9.52
C LEU A 44 -12.73 3.87 8.52
N SER A 45 -12.28 4.10 7.30
CA SER A 45 -12.05 3.05 6.31
C SER A 45 -10.61 2.54 6.30
N ILE A 46 -9.70 3.18 7.03
CA ILE A 46 -8.31 2.70 7.17
C ILE A 46 -8.35 1.36 7.91
N PRO A 47 -7.83 0.28 7.31
CA PRO A 47 -7.89 -1.05 7.92
C PRO A 47 -6.90 -1.16 9.08
N GLU A 48 -7.36 -1.73 10.18
CA GLU A 48 -6.57 -1.95 11.39
C GLU A 48 -6.26 -3.43 11.63
N LYS A 49 -6.88 -4.31 10.86
CA LYS A 49 -6.73 -5.77 11.01
C LYS A 49 -5.69 -6.32 10.05
N SER A 50 -4.83 -7.19 10.57
CA SER A 50 -3.95 -8.02 9.74
C SER A 50 -4.64 -9.35 9.42
N ILE A 51 -4.36 -9.88 8.24
CA ILE A 51 -4.61 -11.29 7.93
C ILE A 51 -3.50 -12.09 8.60
N ASP A 52 -3.87 -13.11 9.35
CA ASP A 52 -2.88 -13.95 10.02
C ASP A 52 -2.25 -14.91 9.01
N LEU A 53 -0.95 -14.72 8.79
CA LEU A 53 -0.16 -15.54 7.87
C LEU A 53 0.56 -16.70 8.56
N PHE A 54 0.44 -16.81 9.90
CA PHE A 54 1.28 -17.67 10.72
C PHE A 54 0.47 -18.71 11.55
N ASN A 55 -0.85 -18.74 11.42
CA ASN A 55 -1.69 -19.65 12.20
C ASN A 55 -1.57 -21.09 11.69
N GLY A 56 -0.80 -21.89 12.40
CA GLY A 56 -0.71 -23.35 12.28
C GLY A 56 0.68 -23.88 11.93
N ASP A 57 0.96 -25.07 12.42
CA ASP A 57 2.18 -25.81 12.10
C ASP A 57 2.20 -26.10 10.58
N ASN A 58 3.29 -25.77 9.92
CA ASN A 58 3.49 -25.92 8.47
C ASN A 58 2.77 -24.94 7.53
N VAL A 59 2.11 -23.88 8.00
CA VAL A 59 1.48 -22.89 7.11
C VAL A 59 2.48 -22.29 6.12
N LEU A 60 3.65 -21.90 6.60
CA LEU A 60 4.73 -21.39 5.75
C LEU A 60 5.11 -22.39 4.64
N LEU A 61 5.36 -23.64 5.02
CA LEU A 61 5.76 -24.67 4.06
C LEU A 61 4.68 -24.91 3.00
N ASN A 62 3.42 -24.91 3.42
CA ASN A 62 2.28 -25.08 2.50
C ASN A 62 2.15 -23.89 1.56
N ASN A 63 2.28 -22.65 2.06
CA ASN A 63 2.23 -21.44 1.26
C ASN A 63 3.39 -21.41 0.23
N LEU A 64 4.60 -21.80 0.62
CA LEU A 64 5.74 -21.88 -0.30
C LEU A 64 5.58 -22.97 -1.38
N LYS A 65 5.02 -24.13 -1.01
CA LYS A 65 4.70 -25.19 -1.99
C LYS A 65 3.63 -24.71 -2.96
N GLU A 66 2.58 -24.04 -2.48
CA GLU A 66 1.54 -23.52 -3.34
C GLU A 66 2.07 -22.38 -4.22
N LEU A 67 2.91 -21.48 -3.70
CA LEU A 67 3.57 -20.44 -4.48
C LEU A 67 4.38 -21.03 -5.64
N LYS A 68 5.20 -22.05 -5.37
CA LYS A 68 5.98 -22.75 -6.40
C LYS A 68 5.07 -23.38 -7.46
N LYS A 69 3.99 -24.01 -7.04
CA LYS A 69 3.02 -24.66 -7.92
C LYS A 69 2.28 -23.65 -8.80
N VAL A 70 1.78 -22.56 -8.21
CA VAL A 70 1.04 -21.51 -8.93
C VAL A 70 1.94 -20.80 -9.94
N MET A 71 3.18 -20.43 -9.54
CA MET A 71 4.16 -19.85 -10.47
C MET A 71 4.48 -20.79 -11.64
N ASN A 72 4.65 -22.09 -11.40
CA ASN A 72 4.95 -23.05 -12.45
C ASN A 72 3.76 -23.29 -13.40
N LYS A 73 2.53 -23.16 -12.90
CA LYS A 73 1.31 -23.28 -13.70
C LYS A 73 1.09 -22.08 -14.59
N LYS A 74 1.33 -20.86 -14.07
CA LYS A 74 1.00 -19.60 -14.76
C LYS A 74 2.13 -19.06 -15.65
N LEU A 75 3.38 -19.42 -15.35
CA LEU A 75 4.56 -18.85 -16.01
C LEU A 75 5.49 -19.96 -16.51
N TYR A 76 5.87 -19.85 -17.76
CA TYR A 76 6.86 -20.76 -18.36
C TYR A 76 8.28 -20.27 -18.08
N GLY A 77 9.21 -21.18 -17.79
CA GLY A 77 10.63 -20.85 -17.56
C GLY A 77 10.86 -20.04 -16.28
N MET A 78 11.78 -19.09 -16.32
CA MET A 78 12.17 -18.16 -15.25
C MET A 78 12.54 -18.86 -13.93
N LYS A 79 13.31 -19.97 -14.02
CA LYS A 79 13.64 -20.81 -12.85
C LYS A 79 14.31 -19.99 -11.75
N ASP A 80 15.36 -19.25 -12.09
CA ASP A 80 16.15 -18.47 -11.14
C ASP A 80 15.31 -17.36 -10.46
N VAL A 81 14.44 -16.70 -11.24
CA VAL A 81 13.53 -15.67 -10.70
C VAL A 81 12.53 -16.29 -9.72
N LYS A 82 11.96 -17.44 -10.05
CA LYS A 82 11.03 -18.17 -9.17
C LYS A 82 11.68 -18.63 -7.89
N GLU A 83 12.91 -19.16 -7.96
CA GLU A 83 13.70 -19.56 -6.80
C GLU A 83 14.01 -18.33 -5.91
N ARG A 84 14.41 -17.21 -6.52
CA ARG A 84 14.69 -15.97 -5.78
C ARG A 84 13.43 -15.42 -5.08
N ILE A 85 12.27 -15.48 -5.71
CA ILE A 85 10.99 -15.09 -5.08
C ILE A 85 10.70 -15.98 -3.88
N LEU A 86 10.88 -17.29 -3.99
CA LEU A 86 10.70 -18.22 -2.87
C LEU A 86 11.63 -17.90 -1.70
N GLU A 87 12.90 -17.57 -1.96
CA GLU A 87 13.86 -17.15 -0.93
C GLU A 87 13.41 -15.88 -0.21
N ILE A 88 13.02 -14.84 -0.98
CA ILE A 88 12.56 -13.56 -0.41
C ILE A 88 11.32 -13.78 0.45
N VAL A 89 10.31 -14.47 -0.08
CA VAL A 89 9.09 -14.77 0.67
C VAL A 89 9.41 -15.61 1.93
N THR A 90 10.29 -16.60 1.82
CA THR A 90 10.76 -17.38 3.00
C THR A 90 11.39 -16.46 4.04
N GLY A 91 12.29 -15.58 3.63
CA GLY A 91 12.95 -14.61 4.51
C GLY A 91 11.97 -13.72 5.27
N MET A 92 10.90 -13.26 4.62
CA MET A 92 9.84 -12.45 5.25
C MET A 92 9.08 -13.19 6.35
N PHE A 93 8.96 -14.51 6.23
CA PHE A 93 8.27 -15.35 7.22
C PHE A 93 9.19 -15.79 8.37
N THR A 94 10.44 -16.09 8.07
CA THR A 94 11.38 -16.64 9.05
C THR A 94 11.99 -15.58 9.95
N ASN A 95 12.16 -14.37 9.43
CA ASN A 95 12.75 -13.26 10.16
C ASN A 95 11.71 -12.15 10.40
N LYS A 96 10.98 -12.24 11.51
CA LYS A 96 9.95 -11.24 11.89
C LYS A 96 10.53 -9.84 12.11
N GLU A 97 11.82 -9.73 12.35
CA GLU A 97 12.56 -8.48 12.53
C GLU A 97 13.22 -7.99 11.24
N SER A 98 13.28 -8.85 10.22
CA SER A 98 13.80 -8.49 8.90
C SER A 98 12.69 -7.83 8.06
N ILE A 99 12.77 -6.73 7.94
CA ILE A 99 11.96 -5.57 7.99
C ILE A 99 11.66 -4.99 6.60
N ASN A 100 12.39 -5.37 5.56
CA ASN A 100 12.12 -4.84 4.23
C ASN A 100 11.08 -5.69 3.49
N ARG A 101 9.84 -5.27 3.56
CA ARG A 101 8.72 -5.87 2.80
C ARG A 101 8.58 -5.21 1.44
N CYS A 102 9.70 -4.99 0.77
CA CYS A 102 9.74 -4.39 -0.55
C CYS A 102 10.53 -5.27 -1.52
N MET A 103 9.99 -5.49 -2.71
CA MET A 103 10.63 -6.23 -3.79
C MET A 103 10.45 -5.49 -5.12
N THR A 104 11.49 -5.47 -5.95
CA THR A 104 11.44 -4.86 -7.27
C THR A 104 11.62 -5.92 -8.36
N LEU A 105 10.70 -5.94 -9.32
CA LEU A 105 10.73 -6.79 -10.52
C LEU A 105 11.18 -5.97 -11.72
N ILE A 106 12.33 -6.32 -12.29
CA ILE A 106 12.93 -5.60 -13.42
C ILE A 106 12.97 -6.54 -14.63
N GLY A 107 12.53 -6.06 -15.77
CA GLY A 107 12.56 -6.82 -17.02
C GLY A 107 11.67 -6.23 -18.10
N PRO A 108 11.82 -6.61 -19.36
CA PRO A 108 11.07 -6.03 -20.47
C PRO A 108 9.55 -6.18 -20.30
N PRO A 109 8.75 -5.40 -21.02
CA PRO A 109 7.29 -5.54 -20.97
C PRO A 109 6.86 -6.94 -21.44
N GLY A 110 5.76 -7.44 -20.91
CA GLY A 110 5.18 -8.73 -21.34
C GLY A 110 5.83 -9.99 -20.74
N VAL A 111 6.90 -9.88 -19.94
CA VAL A 111 7.55 -11.07 -19.33
C VAL A 111 6.78 -11.66 -18.13
N GLY A 112 5.69 -11.05 -17.68
CA GLY A 112 4.87 -11.58 -16.61
C GLY A 112 5.15 -11.04 -15.21
N LYS A 113 5.75 -9.84 -15.07
CA LYS A 113 6.01 -9.20 -13.77
C LYS A 113 4.76 -9.10 -12.89
N THR A 114 3.66 -8.61 -13.45
CA THR A 114 2.37 -8.49 -12.75
C THR A 114 1.82 -9.86 -12.37
N VAL A 115 1.97 -10.87 -13.23
CA VAL A 115 1.54 -12.25 -12.95
C VAL A 115 2.35 -12.84 -11.78
N LEU A 116 3.67 -12.58 -11.71
CA LEU A 116 4.50 -12.98 -10.56
C LEU A 116 3.99 -12.39 -9.25
N ALA A 117 3.71 -11.07 -9.23
CA ALA A 117 3.16 -10.40 -8.06
C ALA A 117 1.80 -10.97 -7.64
N GLN A 118 0.93 -11.26 -8.59
CA GLN A 118 -0.36 -11.91 -8.35
C GLN A 118 -0.20 -13.35 -7.82
N CYS A 119 0.79 -14.11 -8.31
CA CYS A 119 1.08 -15.45 -7.79
C CYS A 119 1.45 -15.42 -6.30
N ILE A 120 2.23 -14.41 -5.89
CA ILE A 120 2.60 -14.22 -4.47
C ILE A 120 1.34 -13.96 -3.65
N ALA A 121 0.49 -13.02 -4.09
CA ALA A 121 -0.75 -12.67 -3.41
C ALA A 121 -1.69 -13.87 -3.25
N GLU A 122 -1.92 -14.59 -4.33
CA GLU A 122 -2.78 -15.78 -4.36
C GLU A 122 -2.27 -16.88 -3.41
N SER A 123 -0.97 -17.16 -3.45
CA SER A 123 -0.37 -18.23 -2.65
C SER A 123 -0.33 -17.90 -1.15
N LEU A 124 -0.22 -16.63 -0.81
CA LEU A 124 -0.27 -16.14 0.57
C LEU A 124 -1.70 -15.83 1.04
N ASN A 125 -2.68 -15.99 0.17
CA ASN A 125 -4.06 -15.58 0.42
C ASN A 125 -4.18 -14.13 0.91
N LEU A 126 -3.37 -13.25 0.32
CA LEU A 126 -3.36 -11.81 0.60
C LEU A 126 -4.12 -11.04 -0.48
N PRO A 127 -4.91 -10.04 -0.11
CA PRO A 127 -5.50 -9.13 -1.08
C PRO A 127 -4.42 -8.32 -1.80
N PHE A 128 -4.69 -8.00 -3.06
CA PHE A 128 -3.77 -7.38 -4.00
C PHE A 128 -4.39 -6.14 -4.63
N VAL A 129 -3.65 -5.05 -4.62
CA VAL A 129 -4.03 -3.82 -5.31
C VAL A 129 -2.88 -3.37 -6.20
N GLN A 130 -3.18 -3.14 -7.48
CA GLN A 130 -2.25 -2.57 -8.47
C GLN A 130 -2.48 -1.07 -8.58
N ILE A 131 -1.38 -0.32 -8.60
CA ILE A 131 -1.32 1.12 -8.80
C ILE A 131 -0.34 1.39 -9.94
N SER A 132 -0.81 1.98 -11.05
CA SER A 132 0.09 2.44 -12.11
C SER A 132 0.64 3.82 -11.77
N LEU A 133 1.96 3.95 -11.78
CA LEU A 133 2.66 5.21 -11.54
C LEU A 133 2.87 6.03 -12.83
N GLY A 134 2.58 5.45 -14.00
CA GLY A 134 2.69 6.15 -15.29
C GLY A 134 1.75 7.34 -15.45
N GLY A 135 0.70 7.43 -14.62
CA GLY A 135 -0.23 8.55 -14.58
C GLY A 135 0.01 9.56 -13.45
N ALA A 136 1.04 9.34 -12.63
CA ALA A 136 1.35 10.22 -11.49
C ALA A 136 1.98 11.53 -12.00
N LYS A 137 1.28 12.65 -11.80
CA LYS A 137 1.73 13.98 -12.23
C LYS A 137 2.53 14.70 -11.15
N ASP A 138 2.14 14.53 -9.89
CA ASP A 138 2.73 15.17 -8.71
C ASP A 138 2.54 14.28 -7.47
N SER A 139 3.09 14.71 -6.33
CA SER A 139 3.04 13.96 -5.06
C SER A 139 1.64 13.78 -4.50
N SER A 140 0.67 14.62 -4.88
CA SER A 140 -0.73 14.52 -4.42
C SER A 140 -1.41 13.25 -4.93
N PHE A 141 -0.94 12.67 -6.03
CA PHE A 141 -1.37 11.36 -6.49
C PHE A 141 -1.22 10.30 -5.39
N LEU A 142 -0.09 10.31 -4.66
CA LEU A 142 0.18 9.37 -3.58
C LEU A 142 -0.45 9.79 -2.25
N ARG A 143 -0.41 11.11 -1.93
CA ARG A 143 -0.75 11.67 -0.62
C ARG A 143 -2.10 12.35 -0.55
N GLY A 144 -2.79 12.54 -1.68
CA GLY A 144 -4.06 13.26 -1.73
C GLY A 144 -3.92 14.77 -1.66
N HIS A 145 -5.04 15.44 -1.56
CA HIS A 145 -5.14 16.89 -1.42
C HIS A 145 -5.79 17.26 -0.08
N SER A 146 -5.39 18.39 0.48
CA SER A 146 -5.97 18.88 1.74
C SER A 146 -7.50 18.91 1.70
N SER A 147 -8.14 18.38 2.75
CA SER A 147 -9.59 18.32 2.90
C SER A 147 -10.26 19.71 2.99
N VAL A 148 -9.49 20.79 2.98
CA VAL A 148 -10.02 22.17 2.92
C VAL A 148 -10.65 22.47 1.57
N TYR A 149 -10.10 21.92 0.50
CA TYR A 149 -10.57 22.18 -0.86
C TYR A 149 -11.83 21.37 -1.19
N VAL A 150 -12.74 21.97 -1.95
CA VAL A 150 -13.95 21.29 -2.45
C VAL A 150 -13.55 20.20 -3.44
N GLY A 151 -14.11 19.02 -3.28
CA GLY A 151 -13.81 17.87 -4.17
C GLY A 151 -12.50 17.16 -3.89
N SER A 152 -11.73 17.57 -2.86
CA SER A 152 -10.51 16.88 -2.44
C SER A 152 -10.78 15.43 -2.02
N LYS A 153 -9.80 14.56 -2.25
CA LYS A 153 -9.87 13.15 -1.91
C LYS A 153 -8.51 12.68 -1.36
N PRO A 154 -8.50 11.61 -0.56
CA PRO A 154 -7.26 10.97 -0.16
C PRO A 154 -6.45 10.48 -1.37
N GLY A 155 -5.17 10.31 -1.15
CA GLY A 155 -4.26 9.74 -2.14
C GLY A 155 -4.54 8.27 -2.46
N VAL A 156 -3.85 7.78 -3.49
CA VAL A 156 -4.03 6.41 -3.97
C VAL A 156 -3.62 5.37 -2.93
N ILE A 157 -2.74 5.71 -2.00
CA ILE A 157 -2.31 4.81 -0.91
C ILE A 157 -3.48 4.51 0.04
N VAL A 158 -4.22 5.54 0.48
CA VAL A 158 -5.41 5.36 1.33
C VAL A 158 -6.52 4.62 0.59
N ASN A 159 -6.70 4.91 -0.69
CA ASN A 159 -7.61 4.16 -1.56
C ASN A 159 -7.23 2.67 -1.64
N ALA A 160 -5.93 2.38 -1.80
CA ALA A 160 -5.44 1.00 -1.84
C ALA A 160 -5.69 0.27 -0.52
N LEU A 161 -5.39 0.90 0.61
CA LEU A 161 -5.66 0.33 1.94
C LEU A 161 -7.14 0.01 2.15
N LYS A 162 -8.03 0.92 1.76
CA LYS A 162 -9.48 0.70 1.82
C LYS A 162 -9.91 -0.51 0.98
N ARG A 163 -9.34 -0.70 -0.21
CA ARG A 163 -9.63 -1.85 -1.09
C ARG A 163 -9.05 -3.15 -0.55
N LEU A 164 -7.85 -3.11 0.03
CA LEU A 164 -7.22 -4.26 0.68
C LEU A 164 -8.03 -4.73 1.89
N ASN A 165 -8.68 -3.82 2.60
CA ASN A 165 -9.43 -4.09 3.83
C ASN A 165 -8.60 -4.83 4.91
N CYS A 166 -7.29 -4.75 4.83
CA CYS A 166 -6.31 -5.24 5.81
C CYS A 166 -5.05 -4.37 5.76
N ASN A 167 -4.24 -4.41 6.82
CA ASN A 167 -3.02 -3.60 6.93
C ASN A 167 -1.74 -4.35 6.50
N ASN A 168 -1.87 -5.57 5.97
CA ASN A 168 -0.76 -6.40 5.52
C ASN A 168 -0.99 -7.06 4.14
N GLY A 169 -1.77 -6.41 3.29
CA GLY A 169 -1.96 -6.83 1.90
C GLY A 169 -0.78 -6.47 1.00
N ILE A 170 -0.94 -6.70 -0.29
CA ILE A 170 0.07 -6.40 -1.31
C ILE A 170 -0.33 -5.18 -2.12
N ILE A 171 0.55 -4.17 -2.17
CA ILE A 171 0.45 -3.04 -3.09
C ILE A 171 1.52 -3.22 -4.17
N TYR A 172 1.07 -3.34 -5.41
CA TYR A 172 1.92 -3.47 -6.58
C TYR A 172 1.98 -2.14 -7.33
N PHE A 173 3.15 -1.52 -7.35
CA PHE A 173 3.42 -0.32 -8.13
C PHE A 173 3.93 -0.71 -9.50
N ASP A 174 3.17 -0.40 -10.53
CA ASP A 174 3.52 -0.67 -11.91
C ASP A 174 4.05 0.58 -12.60
N GLU A 175 4.93 0.39 -13.59
CA GLU A 175 5.44 1.45 -14.45
C GLU A 175 6.21 2.56 -13.70
N LEU A 176 7.06 2.19 -12.74
CA LEU A 176 7.90 3.16 -12.01
C LEU A 176 8.82 3.96 -12.96
N ASP A 177 9.27 3.33 -14.04
CA ASP A 177 10.09 3.94 -15.09
C ASP A 177 9.35 5.01 -15.92
N LYS A 178 8.04 5.13 -15.78
CA LYS A 178 7.21 6.13 -16.47
C LYS A 178 7.06 7.45 -15.70
N ILE A 179 7.52 7.52 -14.45
CA ILE A 179 7.55 8.78 -13.71
C ILE A 179 8.54 9.72 -14.40
N GLN A 180 8.05 10.88 -14.81
CA GLN A 180 8.85 11.86 -15.56
C GLN A 180 10.03 12.42 -14.74
N ASN A 181 11.11 12.78 -15.39
CA ASN A 181 12.25 13.46 -14.77
C ASN A 181 12.02 14.99 -14.73
N THR A 182 10.95 15.41 -14.05
CA THR A 182 10.58 16.80 -13.79
C THR A 182 10.64 17.06 -12.29
N PRO A 183 10.62 18.31 -11.82
CA PRO A 183 10.54 18.61 -10.39
C PRO A 183 9.38 17.88 -9.71
N GLU A 184 8.19 17.87 -10.33
CA GLU A 184 6.99 17.21 -9.83
C GLU A 184 7.16 15.67 -9.80
N GLY A 185 7.75 15.09 -10.84
CA GLY A 185 8.08 13.67 -10.89
C GLY A 185 9.10 13.26 -9.82
N ASN A 186 10.07 14.15 -9.52
CA ASN A 186 11.01 13.92 -8.42
C ASN A 186 10.33 13.98 -7.05
N GLU A 187 9.31 14.82 -6.87
CA GLU A 187 8.47 14.79 -5.65
C GLU A 187 7.73 13.46 -5.50
N VAL A 188 7.18 12.91 -6.61
CA VAL A 188 6.55 11.59 -6.60
C VAL A 188 7.56 10.52 -6.16
N LYS A 189 8.77 10.53 -6.75
CA LYS A 189 9.84 9.58 -6.39
C LYS A 189 10.25 9.71 -4.93
N SER A 190 10.44 10.94 -4.43
CA SER A 190 10.76 11.19 -3.02
C SER A 190 9.66 10.70 -2.08
N THR A 191 8.41 10.99 -2.41
CA THR A 191 7.26 10.51 -1.63
C THR A 191 7.18 8.99 -1.62
N LEU A 192 7.44 8.35 -2.76
CA LEU A 192 7.47 6.90 -2.87
C LEU A 192 8.59 6.29 -2.01
N LEU A 193 9.77 6.90 -1.98
CA LEU A 193 10.87 6.46 -1.11
C LEU A 193 10.44 6.47 0.36
N HIS A 194 9.77 7.52 0.84
CA HIS A 194 9.24 7.58 2.20
C HIS A 194 8.20 6.48 2.49
N ILE A 195 7.36 6.13 1.51
CA ILE A 195 6.38 5.05 1.64
C ILE A 195 7.07 3.68 1.73
N LEU A 196 8.17 3.49 1.01
CA LEU A 196 8.90 2.23 0.95
C LEU A 196 9.93 2.07 2.08
N ASP A 197 10.37 3.18 2.67
CA ASP A 197 11.35 3.16 3.76
C ASP A 197 10.70 2.69 5.06
N TYR A 198 11.06 1.49 5.48
CA TYR A 198 10.57 0.89 6.72
C TYR A 198 10.81 1.74 7.97
N SER A 199 11.87 2.54 8.01
CA SER A 199 12.16 3.40 9.16
C SER A 199 11.13 4.54 9.34
N GLN A 200 10.39 4.87 8.29
CA GLN A 200 9.49 6.02 8.23
C GLN A 200 8.05 5.65 7.90
N ASN A 201 7.81 4.53 7.21
CA ASN A 201 6.50 4.16 6.67
C ASN A 201 5.45 3.78 7.73
N ASN A 202 5.86 3.60 8.98
CA ASN A 202 4.93 3.39 10.10
C ASN A 202 4.17 4.67 10.52
N ASN A 203 4.52 5.82 9.95
CA ASN A 203 3.91 7.12 10.24
C ASN A 203 3.58 7.89 8.94
N PHE A 204 3.10 7.18 7.92
CA PHE A 204 2.65 7.82 6.68
C PHE A 204 1.48 8.77 6.96
N ARG A 205 1.49 9.95 6.32
CA ARG A 205 0.43 10.93 6.45
C ARG A 205 -0.11 11.30 5.09
N ASP A 206 -1.41 11.11 4.94
CA ASP A 206 -2.16 11.56 3.77
C ASP A 206 -2.59 13.02 3.97
N ASP A 207 -2.43 13.85 2.95
CA ASP A 207 -2.70 15.29 3.05
C ASP A 207 -4.20 15.62 3.19
N TYR A 208 -5.08 14.67 2.88
CA TYR A 208 -6.51 14.78 3.15
C TYR A 208 -6.84 14.63 4.64
N MET A 209 -6.05 13.83 5.37
CA MET A 209 -6.23 13.57 6.80
C MET A 209 -4.90 13.53 7.55
N PRO A 210 -4.11 14.62 7.53
CA PRO A 210 -2.72 14.63 8.03
C PRO A 210 -2.61 14.38 9.53
N GLU A 211 -3.69 14.52 10.27
CA GLU A 211 -3.73 14.29 11.71
C GLU A 211 -3.72 12.78 12.06
N ILE A 212 -4.05 11.91 11.09
CA ILE A 212 -4.14 10.47 11.30
C ILE A 212 -2.89 9.81 10.73
N PRO A 213 -1.99 9.29 11.58
CA PRO A 213 -0.86 8.50 11.13
C PRO A 213 -1.35 7.13 10.63
N ILE A 214 -0.81 6.69 9.51
CA ILE A 214 -1.14 5.43 8.87
C ILE A 214 0.11 4.56 8.90
N ASP A 215 0.00 3.37 9.48
CA ASP A 215 1.09 2.40 9.53
C ASP A 215 1.09 1.53 8.27
N LEU A 216 2.12 1.70 7.44
CA LEU A 216 2.35 0.94 6.22
C LEU A 216 3.41 -0.17 6.40
N SER A 217 3.98 -0.33 7.59
CA SER A 217 5.11 -1.24 7.84
C SER A 217 4.79 -2.72 7.58
N ASN A 218 3.52 -3.08 7.62
CA ASN A 218 3.05 -4.44 7.34
C ASN A 218 2.65 -4.67 5.88
N ILE A 219 2.55 -3.63 5.07
CA ILE A 219 2.23 -3.76 3.64
C ILE A 219 3.43 -4.36 2.90
N PHE A 220 3.15 -5.32 2.02
CA PHE A 220 4.16 -5.82 1.11
C PHE A 220 4.12 -5.02 -0.19
N PHE A 221 5.17 -4.25 -0.44
CA PHE A 221 5.32 -3.46 -1.65
C PHE A 221 6.06 -4.26 -2.72
N ILE A 222 5.48 -4.33 -3.91
CA ILE A 222 6.13 -4.89 -5.08
C ILE A 222 6.16 -3.81 -6.16
N LEU A 223 7.33 -3.52 -6.70
CA LEU A 223 7.50 -2.54 -7.76
C LEU A 223 7.85 -3.24 -9.08
N SER A 224 7.47 -2.64 -10.21
CA SER A 224 7.90 -3.07 -11.51
C SER A 224 8.56 -1.94 -12.30
N LEU A 225 9.63 -2.31 -13.01
CA LEU A 225 10.32 -1.47 -14.00
C LEU A 225 10.55 -2.27 -15.28
N ASN A 226 10.56 -1.58 -16.42
CA ASN A 226 10.88 -2.22 -17.70
C ASN A 226 12.39 -2.28 -17.93
N SER A 227 13.13 -1.28 -17.48
CA SER A 227 14.59 -1.23 -17.56
C SER A 227 15.14 -0.39 -16.40
N LEU A 228 16.37 -0.66 -16.01
CA LEU A 228 17.16 0.30 -15.24
C LEU A 228 17.70 1.30 -16.26
N ASN A 229 17.13 2.50 -16.31
CA ASN A 229 17.81 3.59 -17.00
C ASN A 229 19.03 3.94 -16.15
N THR A 230 20.19 3.46 -16.58
CA THR A 230 21.49 3.81 -16.01
C THR A 230 21.99 5.16 -16.55
N ASP A 231 21.10 5.97 -17.11
CA ASP A 231 21.40 7.37 -17.45
C ASP A 231 21.36 8.22 -16.17
N SER A 232 22.19 7.83 -15.22
CA SER A 232 22.73 8.75 -14.23
C SER A 232 23.92 9.43 -14.88
N ASP A 233 23.67 10.32 -15.81
CA ASP A 233 24.64 11.32 -16.17
C ASP A 233 24.79 12.28 -15.01
N VAL A 234 25.98 12.18 -14.36
CA VAL A 234 26.70 13.08 -13.45
C VAL A 234 26.06 13.38 -12.12
#